data_4dd7516c91462d7270a34fb0f632c800
#
_entry.id   4dd7516c91462d7270a34fb0f632c800
#
_cell.length_a   1.000
_cell.length_b   1.000
_cell.length_c   1.000
_cell.angle_alpha   90.00
_cell.angle_beta   90.00
_cell.angle_gamma   90.00
#
_symmetry.space_group_name_H-M   'P 1'
#
loop_
_entity.id
_entity.type
_entity.pdbx_description
1 polymer ?
#
loop_
_entity_poly.entity_id
_entity_poly.type
_entity_poly.pdbx_seq_one_letter_code
_entity_poly.pdbx_strand_id
1 'polypeptide(L)'
;MTTPKKPPATGSRPGAYEVYLELSVAHKLVDNDTDWMRNSKCHPDDGITWFPEQGQRHLTIEAKKFCADCPVKQRCLDWALNNEIMYGVWGGRSPKERETTLHSRKYKAKMGL
;
A
#
# COMPACT_ATOMS: atom_id res chain seq x y z
N MET A 1 -14.52 15.14 10.52
CA MET A 1 -13.45 15.65 9.74
C MET A 1 -13.62 15.26 8.28
N THR A 2 -13.24 16.11 7.43
CA THR A 2 -13.44 15.82 6.06
C THR A 2 -12.32 15.02 5.50
N THR A 3 -12.66 14.19 4.58
CA THR A 3 -11.69 13.53 3.82
C THR A 3 -10.98 14.54 3.00
N PRO A 4 -9.72 14.43 2.92
CA PRO A 4 -8.98 15.30 2.04
C PRO A 4 -9.52 15.20 0.66
N LYS A 5 -9.53 16.32 0.00
CA LYS A 5 -10.03 16.37 -1.30
C LYS A 5 -9.26 15.46 -2.17
N LYS A 6 -9.97 14.82 -2.99
CA LYS A 6 -9.37 14.00 -3.95
C LYS A 6 -8.45 14.76 -4.78
N PRO A 7 -7.36 14.24 -5.14
CA PRO A 7 -6.48 14.90 -6.06
C PRO A 7 -7.18 15.09 -7.37
N PRO A 8 -6.71 16.01 -8.11
CA PRO A 8 -7.27 16.29 -9.39
C PRO A 8 -7.28 15.07 -10.21
N ALA A 9 -8.28 14.97 -10.90
CA ALA A 9 -8.47 13.77 -11.56
C ALA A 9 -7.56 13.52 -12.69
N THR A 10 -7.05 14.48 -13.28
CA THR A 10 -6.42 14.28 -14.54
C THR A 10 -5.24 13.37 -14.45
N GLY A 11 -5.50 12.10 -14.47
CA GLY A 11 -4.47 11.13 -14.59
C GLY A 11 -3.61 10.88 -13.39
N SER A 12 -3.83 11.60 -12.33
CA SER A 12 -3.03 11.39 -11.13
C SER A 12 -3.47 10.13 -10.41
N ARG A 13 -2.52 9.45 -9.83
CA ARG A 13 -2.80 8.29 -9.02
C ARG A 13 -2.50 8.60 -7.59
N PRO A 14 -3.21 8.01 -6.64
CA PRO A 14 -2.88 8.25 -5.24
C PRO A 14 -1.55 7.61 -4.91
N GLY A 15 -0.74 8.35 -4.22
CA GLY A 15 0.44 7.79 -3.61
C GLY A 15 0.09 7.24 -2.25
N ALA A 16 1.09 6.74 -1.52
CA ALA A 16 0.85 6.10 -0.25
C ALA A 16 0.17 7.03 0.75
N TYR A 17 0.61 8.27 0.81
CA TYR A 17 0.05 9.20 1.79
C TYR A 17 -1.41 9.48 1.50
N GLU A 18 -1.76 9.65 0.24
CA GLU A 18 -3.15 9.94 -0.11
C GLU A 18 -4.06 8.77 0.17
N VAL A 19 -3.57 7.58 -0.07
CA VAL A 19 -4.33 6.39 0.26
C VAL A 19 -4.53 6.30 1.75
N TYR A 20 -3.50 6.62 2.53
CA TYR A 20 -3.62 6.64 3.97
C TYR A 20 -4.73 7.60 4.41
N LEU A 21 -4.78 8.78 3.82
CA LEU A 21 -5.78 9.76 4.21
C LEU A 21 -7.20 9.23 3.96
N GLU A 22 -7.41 8.54 2.87
CA GLU A 22 -8.69 7.94 2.59
C GLU A 22 -9.02 6.81 3.55
N LEU A 23 -8.05 5.95 3.79
CA LEU A 23 -8.26 4.80 4.64
C LEU A 23 -8.48 5.20 6.10
N SER A 24 -7.84 6.28 6.52
CA SER A 24 -7.97 6.69 7.91
C SER A 24 -9.38 7.15 8.25
N VAL A 25 -10.19 7.45 7.24
CA VAL A 25 -11.58 7.81 7.47
C VAL A 25 -12.46 6.56 7.51
N ALA A 26 -12.19 5.60 6.66
CA ALA A 26 -13.05 4.44 6.50
C ALA A 26 -12.54 3.21 7.23
N HIS A 27 -11.35 3.25 7.77
CA HIS A 27 -10.70 2.08 8.31
C HIS A 27 -9.90 2.46 9.54
N LYS A 28 -10.10 1.74 10.63
CA LYS A 28 -9.39 2.04 11.86
C LYS A 28 -8.01 1.39 11.79
N LEU A 29 -6.99 2.21 11.72
CA LEU A 29 -5.64 1.73 11.57
C LEU A 29 -5.02 1.34 12.90
N VAL A 30 -4.28 0.26 12.90
CA VAL A 30 -3.52 -0.20 14.05
C VAL A 30 -2.17 0.51 14.09
N ASP A 31 -1.52 0.62 12.94
CA ASP A 31 -0.23 1.30 12.83
C ASP A 31 -0.49 2.68 12.24
N ASN A 32 -0.42 3.70 13.09
CA ASN A 32 -0.72 5.07 12.68
C ASN A 32 0.50 5.89 12.35
N ASP A 33 1.68 5.29 12.39
CA ASP A 33 2.90 6.02 12.07
C ASP A 33 3.01 6.17 10.57
N THR A 34 2.97 7.40 10.09
CA THR A 34 3.00 7.68 8.67
C THR A 34 4.13 8.63 8.29
N ASP A 35 4.99 8.98 9.22
CA ASP A 35 6.08 9.91 8.90
C ASP A 35 7.00 9.35 7.82
N TRP A 36 7.16 8.04 7.79
CA TRP A 36 8.02 7.40 6.81
C TRP A 36 7.54 7.64 5.37
N MET A 37 6.26 7.93 5.20
CA MET A 37 5.69 8.11 3.85
C MET A 37 6.30 9.31 3.13
N ARG A 38 6.87 10.24 3.86
CA ARG A 38 7.50 11.39 3.23
C ARG A 38 8.71 11.00 2.40
N ASN A 39 9.31 9.87 2.73
CA ASN A 39 10.50 9.40 2.03
C ASN A 39 10.18 8.37 0.96
N SER A 40 8.90 8.15 0.69
CA SER A 40 8.51 7.17 -0.33
C SER A 40 8.87 7.68 -1.71
N LYS A 41 9.17 6.75 -2.60
CA LYS A 41 9.45 7.07 -3.97
C LYS A 41 8.18 7.39 -4.75
N CYS A 42 7.08 6.80 -4.36
CA CYS A 42 5.82 6.97 -5.08
C CYS A 42 5.15 8.28 -4.71
N HIS A 43 4.44 8.86 -5.66
CA HIS A 43 3.60 10.02 -5.42
C HIS A 43 2.62 10.12 -6.58
N PRO A 44 1.63 11.01 -6.49
CA PRO A 44 0.51 11.00 -7.45
C PRO A 44 0.90 11.17 -8.90
N ASP A 45 2.02 11.81 -9.16
CA ASP A 45 2.41 12.12 -10.52
C ASP A 45 3.38 11.13 -11.13
N ASP A 46 3.58 9.98 -10.50
CA ASP A 46 4.59 9.04 -10.96
C ASP A 46 4.14 8.18 -12.15
N GLY A 47 2.88 8.29 -12.53
CA GLY A 47 2.39 7.54 -13.68
C GLY A 47 2.16 6.06 -13.43
N ILE A 48 2.34 5.61 -12.20
CA ILE A 48 2.20 4.20 -11.87
C ILE A 48 0.77 3.92 -11.38
N THR A 49 0.24 2.80 -11.78
CA THR A 49 -1.07 2.37 -11.29
C THR A 49 -0.87 1.57 -10.01
N TRP A 50 -1.22 2.17 -8.89
CA TRP A 50 -1.01 1.53 -7.59
C TRP A 50 -2.14 0.60 -7.18
N PHE A 51 -3.29 0.71 -7.85
CA PHE A 51 -4.45 -0.13 -7.56
C PHE A 51 -4.92 -0.81 -8.84
N PRO A 52 -4.11 -1.72 -9.39
CA PRO A 52 -4.50 -2.42 -10.61
C PRO A 52 -5.71 -3.29 -10.33
N GLU A 53 -6.57 -3.37 -11.31
CA GLU A 53 -7.73 -4.23 -11.19
C GLU A 53 -7.38 -5.64 -11.61
N GLN A 54 -8.31 -6.52 -11.35
CA GLN A 54 -8.12 -7.91 -11.74
C GLN A 54 -7.89 -7.97 -13.24
N GLY A 55 -6.93 -8.77 -13.65
CA GLY A 55 -6.60 -8.88 -15.06
C GLY A 55 -5.54 -7.91 -15.52
N GLN A 56 -5.12 -6.99 -14.68
CA GLN A 56 -4.10 -6.02 -15.03
C GLN A 56 -2.75 -6.38 -14.43
N ARG A 57 -2.37 -7.62 -14.62
CA ARG A 57 -1.13 -8.12 -14.02
C ARG A 57 0.09 -7.32 -14.44
N HIS A 58 0.12 -6.86 -15.69
CA HIS A 58 1.27 -6.08 -16.16
C HIS A 58 1.42 -4.77 -15.38
N LEU A 59 0.33 -4.18 -14.95
CA LEU A 59 0.38 -2.97 -14.14
C LEU A 59 0.88 -3.28 -12.74
N THR A 60 0.54 -4.44 -12.21
CA THR A 60 1.04 -4.87 -10.92
C THR A 60 2.55 -5.07 -10.98
N ILE A 61 3.03 -5.68 -12.04
CA ILE A 61 4.46 -5.90 -12.21
C ILE A 61 5.20 -4.58 -12.30
N GLU A 62 4.65 -3.64 -13.03
CA GLU A 62 5.26 -2.32 -13.16
C GLU A 62 5.35 -1.61 -11.80
N ALA A 63 4.27 -1.67 -11.03
CA ALA A 63 4.28 -1.06 -9.72
C ALA A 63 5.30 -1.71 -8.79
N LYS A 64 5.43 -3.02 -8.85
CA LYS A 64 6.40 -3.73 -8.03
C LYS A 64 7.82 -3.35 -8.39
N LYS A 65 8.09 -3.18 -9.68
CA LYS A 65 9.41 -2.73 -10.11
C LYS A 65 9.72 -1.33 -9.59
N PHE A 66 8.72 -0.47 -9.58
CA PHE A 66 8.88 0.89 -9.09
C PHE A 66 9.25 0.88 -7.61
N CYS A 67 8.68 -0.04 -6.86
CA CYS A 67 8.96 -0.13 -5.43
C CYS A 67 10.33 -0.74 -5.14
N ALA A 68 10.95 -1.38 -6.10
CA ALA A 68 12.14 -2.17 -5.84
C ALA A 68 13.27 -1.36 -5.20
N ASP A 69 13.42 -0.10 -5.59
CA ASP A 69 14.47 0.74 -5.02
C ASP A 69 13.91 1.88 -4.18
N CYS A 70 12.70 1.71 -3.67
CA CYS A 70 12.11 2.70 -2.79
C CYS A 70 12.80 2.64 -1.42
N PRO A 71 13.24 3.77 -0.89
CA PRO A 71 13.98 3.76 0.38
C PRO A 71 13.15 3.29 1.57
N VAL A 72 11.83 3.35 1.48
CA VAL A 72 10.98 2.91 2.58
C VAL A 72 10.17 1.66 2.23
N LYS A 73 10.69 0.88 1.30
CA LYS A 73 9.98 -0.30 0.81
C LYS A 73 9.55 -1.22 1.95
N GLN A 74 10.48 -1.56 2.83
CA GLN A 74 10.17 -2.50 3.90
C GLN A 74 9.19 -1.89 4.90
N ARG A 75 9.37 -0.64 5.25
CA ARG A 75 8.46 0.02 6.18
C ARG A 75 7.04 0.11 5.59
N CYS A 76 6.98 0.37 4.29
CA CYS A 76 5.71 0.44 3.57
C CYS A 76 4.99 -0.91 3.62
N LEU A 77 5.72 -1.98 3.38
CA LEU A 77 5.15 -3.32 3.44
C LEU A 77 4.67 -3.64 4.86
N ASP A 78 5.49 -3.34 5.85
CA ASP A 78 5.12 -3.62 7.23
C ASP A 78 3.87 -2.85 7.64
N TRP A 79 3.77 -1.60 7.20
CA TRP A 79 2.59 -0.80 7.50
C TRP A 79 1.34 -1.43 6.89
N ALA A 80 1.43 -1.86 5.64
CA ALA A 80 0.29 -2.48 4.98
C ALA A 80 -0.09 -3.80 5.64
N LEU A 81 0.90 -4.57 6.06
CA LEU A 81 0.61 -5.83 6.74
C LEU A 81 0.02 -5.59 8.12
N ASN A 82 0.56 -4.64 8.87
CA ASN A 82 0.07 -4.36 10.21
C ASN A 82 -1.37 -3.88 10.19
N ASN A 83 -1.72 -3.13 9.18
CA ASN A 83 -3.08 -2.62 9.05
C ASN A 83 -3.96 -3.48 8.18
N GLU A 84 -3.43 -4.61 7.71
CA GLU A 84 -4.17 -5.57 6.89
C GLU A 84 -4.83 -4.89 5.70
N ILE A 85 -4.06 -4.06 5.01
CA ILE A 85 -4.55 -3.36 3.83
C ILE A 85 -4.73 -4.37 2.71
N MET A 86 -5.93 -4.45 2.17
CA MET A 86 -6.26 -5.47 1.20
C MET A 86 -6.25 -4.97 -0.23
N TYR A 87 -5.89 -3.72 -0.45
CA TYR A 87 -5.90 -3.14 -1.78
C TYR A 87 -4.54 -2.56 -2.13
N GLY A 88 -4.24 -2.52 -3.41
CA GLY A 88 -3.10 -1.80 -3.91
C GLY A 88 -1.79 -2.53 -3.74
N VAL A 89 -0.76 -2.00 -4.40
CA VAL A 89 0.61 -2.50 -4.30
C VAL A 89 1.31 -1.67 -3.24
N TRP A 90 1.78 -2.34 -2.20
CA TRP A 90 2.45 -1.69 -1.07
C TRP A 90 3.76 -2.41 -0.80
N GLY A 91 4.83 -1.65 -0.72
CA GLY A 91 6.14 -2.24 -0.43
C GLY A 91 6.54 -3.30 -1.44
N GLY A 92 6.13 -3.15 -2.68
CA GLY A 92 6.48 -4.10 -3.71
C GLY A 92 5.71 -5.41 -3.68
N ARG A 93 4.62 -5.47 -2.92
CA ARG A 93 3.81 -6.68 -2.84
C ARG A 93 2.39 -6.41 -3.24
N SER A 94 1.81 -7.33 -4.00
CA SER A 94 0.41 -7.25 -4.40
C SER A 94 -0.49 -7.62 -3.23
N PRO A 95 -1.78 -7.31 -3.31
CA PRO A 95 -2.70 -7.71 -2.25
C PRO A 95 -2.68 -9.21 -1.98
N LYS A 96 -2.59 -9.99 -3.04
CA LYS A 96 -2.57 -11.44 -2.89
C LYS A 96 -1.33 -11.90 -2.15
N GLU A 97 -0.20 -11.33 -2.47
CA GLU A 97 1.04 -11.68 -1.79
C GLU A 97 0.99 -11.32 -0.32
N ARG A 98 0.41 -10.17 -0.03
CA ARG A 98 0.29 -9.75 1.37
C ARG A 98 -0.70 -10.64 2.12
N GLU A 99 -1.77 -11.04 1.46
CA GLU A 99 -2.74 -11.94 2.06
C GLU A 99 -2.07 -13.26 2.45
N THR A 100 -1.25 -13.79 1.57
CA THR A 100 -0.52 -15.02 1.84
C THR A 100 0.41 -14.85 3.04
N THR A 101 1.10 -13.73 3.10
CA THR A 101 1.99 -13.45 4.22
C THR A 101 1.23 -13.36 5.53
N LEU A 102 0.09 -12.67 5.53
CA LEU A 102 -0.72 -12.56 6.73
C LEU A 102 -1.24 -13.90 7.19
N HIS A 103 -1.68 -14.71 6.26
CA HIS A 103 -2.18 -16.04 6.59
C HIS A 103 -1.07 -16.86 7.24
N SER A 104 0.12 -16.80 6.70
CA SER A 104 1.26 -17.53 7.23
C SER A 104 1.61 -17.04 8.64
N ARG A 105 1.58 -15.73 8.87
CA ARG A 105 1.86 -15.17 10.19
C ARG A 105 0.82 -15.60 11.21
N LYS A 106 -0.43 -15.59 10.83
CA LYS A 106 -1.50 -16.00 11.73
C LYS A 106 -1.40 -17.47 12.06
N TYR A 107 -1.05 -18.27 11.08
CA TYR A 107 -0.87 -19.69 11.30
C TYR A 107 0.27 -19.94 12.30
N LYS A 108 1.39 -19.28 12.11
CA LYS A 108 2.53 -19.45 13.00
C LYS A 108 2.20 -19.03 14.42
N ALA A 109 1.50 -17.92 14.57
CA ALA A 109 1.10 -17.44 15.89
C ALA A 109 0.19 -18.44 16.58
N LYS A 110 -0.74 -19.01 15.83
CA LYS A 110 -1.67 -19.98 16.36
C LYS A 110 -0.96 -21.25 16.79
N MET A 111 0.07 -21.65 16.08
CA MET A 111 0.81 -22.86 16.38
C MET A 111 1.94 -22.64 17.37
N GLY A 112 2.16 -21.41 17.80
CA GLY A 112 3.23 -21.10 18.74
C GLY A 112 4.62 -21.07 18.11
N LEU A 113 4.69 -20.82 16.83
CA LEU A 113 5.97 -20.83 16.11
C LEU A 113 6.62 -19.46 15.98
#